data_e37a678f4b1ed1e74326ed806de9cb73
#
_entry.id   e37a678f4b1ed1e74326ed806de9cb73
#
_cell.length_a   1.000
_cell.length_b   1.000
_cell.length_c   1.000
_cell.angle_alpha   90.00
_cell.angle_beta   90.00
_cell.angle_gamma   90.00
#
_symmetry.space_group_name_H-M   'P 1'
#
loop_
_entity.id
_entity.type
_entity.pdbx_description
1 polymer ?
#
loop_
_entity_poly.entity_id
_entity_poly.type
_entity_poly.pdbx_seq_one_letter_code
_entity_poly.pdbx_strand_id
1 'polypeptide(L)'
;MKRLLERMAAIERMERGTLCQMTGRPHYNHQTWRHGHNEVRYVPQKDVDELRQDIAGYQLFTKLAEQYADEVIRITRRRRKAPKQDRKPQS
;
A
#
# COMPACT_ATOMS: atom_id res chain seq x y z
N MET A 1 -7.94 -0.30 15.93
CA MET A 1 -8.23 -0.60 14.52
C MET A 1 -9.05 0.47 13.85
N LYS A 2 -10.03 0.98 14.56
CA LYS A 2 -10.85 2.02 13.96
C LYS A 2 -10.03 3.21 13.50
N ARG A 3 -9.02 3.58 14.26
CA ARG A 3 -8.16 4.69 13.89
C ARG A 3 -7.40 4.41 12.60
N LEU A 4 -6.95 3.17 12.42
CA LEU A 4 -6.26 2.81 11.17
C LEU A 4 -7.19 2.98 9.98
N LEU A 5 -8.43 2.52 10.12
CA LEU A 5 -9.38 2.65 9.03
C LEU A 5 -9.65 4.11 8.71
N GLU A 6 -9.76 4.95 9.74
CA GLU A 6 -9.98 6.36 9.53
C GLU A 6 -8.81 7.01 8.80
N ARG A 7 -7.59 6.62 9.16
CA ARG A 7 -6.42 7.16 8.49
C ARG A 7 -6.36 6.71 7.04
N MET A 8 -6.71 5.46 6.78
CA MET A 8 -6.75 4.96 5.41
C MET A 8 -7.78 5.71 4.58
N ALA A 9 -8.96 5.94 5.18
CA ALA A 9 -10.02 6.63 4.46
C ALA A 9 -9.71 8.10 4.21
N ALA A 10 -8.78 8.67 4.96
CA ALA A 10 -8.42 10.08 4.80
C ALA A 10 -7.48 10.31 3.62
N ILE A 11 -6.90 9.25 3.07
CA ILE A 11 -6.02 9.38 1.92
C ILE A 11 -6.86 9.59 0.69
N GLU A 12 -6.72 10.73 0.06
CA GLU A 12 -7.56 11.10 -1.07
C GLU A 12 -6.90 10.91 -2.42
N ARG A 13 -5.60 10.74 -2.46
CA ARG A 13 -4.88 10.60 -3.70
C ARG A 13 -3.89 9.45 -3.60
N MET A 14 -3.90 8.59 -4.60
CA MET A 14 -3.00 7.45 -4.62
C MET A 14 -2.61 7.13 -6.06
N GLU A 15 -1.41 6.60 -6.20
CA GLU A 15 -0.95 6.09 -7.48
C GLU A 15 0.07 5.00 -7.22
N ARG A 16 -0.01 3.94 -7.99
CA ARG A 16 0.96 2.86 -7.88
C ARG A 16 2.23 3.21 -8.65
N GLY A 17 3.27 2.47 -8.36
CA GLY A 17 4.47 2.53 -9.17
C GLY A 17 5.58 3.33 -8.58
N THR A 18 6.55 3.64 -9.43
CA THR A 18 7.77 4.32 -9.04
C THR A 18 8.02 5.48 -9.98
N LEU A 19 8.52 6.55 -9.42
CA LEU A 19 8.92 7.71 -10.22
C LEU A 19 10.43 7.67 -10.37
N CYS A 20 10.88 7.58 -11.62
CA CYS A 20 12.31 7.47 -11.93
C CYS A 20 12.77 8.66 -12.73
N GLN A 21 13.87 9.26 -12.32
CA GLN A 21 14.49 10.32 -13.09
C GLN A 21 15.51 9.71 -14.03
N MET A 22 15.43 10.10 -15.29
CA MET A 22 16.38 9.59 -16.27
C MET A 22 17.72 10.24 -16.08
N THR A 23 18.76 9.42 -16.11
CA THR A 23 20.12 9.90 -15.90
C THR A 23 20.49 10.96 -16.92
N GLY A 24 21.01 12.08 -16.41
CA GLY A 24 21.52 13.13 -17.28
C GLY A 24 20.45 13.93 -18.02
N ARG A 25 19.18 13.74 -17.65
CA ARG A 25 18.11 14.45 -18.31
C ARG A 25 17.08 14.94 -17.29
N PRO A 26 16.42 16.04 -17.57
CA PRO A 26 15.36 16.55 -16.68
C PRO A 26 14.04 15.84 -16.94
N HIS A 27 14.09 14.57 -17.29
CA HIS A 27 12.89 13.82 -17.60
C HIS A 27 12.63 12.78 -16.53
N TYR A 28 11.36 12.54 -16.30
CA TYR A 28 10.94 11.53 -15.34
C TYR A 28 10.06 10.51 -16.02
N ASN A 29 10.13 9.29 -15.56
CA ASN A 29 9.26 8.22 -16.01
C ASN A 29 8.49 7.66 -14.83
N HIS A 30 7.23 7.35 -15.06
CA HIS A 30 6.40 6.67 -14.08
C HIS A 30 6.29 5.22 -14.52
N GLN A 31 6.79 4.33 -13.67
CA GLN A 31 6.81 2.90 -13.96
C GLN A 31 5.82 2.19 -13.06
N THR A 32 4.95 1.40 -13.68
CA THR A 32 4.00 0.59 -12.92
C THR A 32 4.06 -0.83 -13.46
N TRP A 33 3.86 -1.77 -12.54
CA TRP A 33 3.81 -3.17 -12.89
C TRP A 33 2.37 -3.61 -12.91
N ARG A 34 1.88 -4.03 -14.07
CA ARG A 34 0.49 -4.43 -14.22
C ARG A 34 0.38 -5.63 -15.15
N HIS A 35 -0.42 -6.60 -14.74
CA HIS A 35 -0.70 -7.75 -15.58
C HIS A 35 0.56 -8.41 -16.12
N GLY A 36 1.60 -8.44 -15.30
CA GLY A 36 2.85 -9.07 -15.73
C GLY A 36 3.73 -8.19 -16.60
N HIS A 37 3.37 -6.94 -16.76
CA HIS A 37 4.13 -6.00 -17.60
C HIS A 37 4.57 -4.80 -16.81
N ASN A 38 5.73 -4.28 -17.18
CA ASN A 38 6.21 -3.02 -16.65
C ASN A 38 5.81 -1.92 -17.63
N GLU A 39 4.90 -1.07 -17.20
CA GLU A 39 4.45 0.04 -18.03
C GLU A 39 5.23 1.28 -17.65
N VAL A 40 5.75 1.98 -18.65
CA VAL A 40 6.55 3.17 -18.44
C VAL A 40 5.88 4.34 -19.17
N ARG A 41 5.72 5.44 -18.44
CA ARG A 41 5.10 6.63 -18.98
C ARG A 41 5.96 7.84 -18.71
N TYR A 42 6.08 8.69 -19.72
CA TYR A 42 6.77 9.95 -19.54
C TYR A 42 5.95 10.88 -18.63
N VAL A 43 6.64 11.57 -17.72
CA VAL A 43 5.98 12.49 -16.79
C VAL A 43 6.52 13.89 -17.02
N PRO A 44 5.67 14.83 -17.43
CA PRO A 44 6.11 16.21 -17.58
C PRO A 44 6.59 16.77 -16.25
N GLN A 45 7.56 17.66 -16.32
CA GLN A 45 8.15 18.25 -15.12
C GLN A 45 7.08 18.85 -14.21
N LYS A 46 6.08 19.47 -14.80
CA LYS A 46 5.04 20.15 -14.01
C LYS A 46 4.17 19.18 -13.21
N ASP A 47 4.16 17.90 -13.59
CA ASP A 47 3.33 16.90 -12.92
C ASP A 47 4.10 16.07 -11.91
N VAL A 48 5.41 16.26 -11.82
CA VAL A 48 6.25 15.40 -10.99
C VAL A 48 5.89 15.47 -9.51
N ASP A 49 5.72 16.69 -8.99
CA ASP A 49 5.43 16.83 -7.56
C ASP A 49 4.09 16.20 -7.20
N GLU A 50 3.11 16.42 -8.04
CA GLU A 50 1.78 15.85 -7.79
C GLU A 50 1.81 14.34 -7.83
N LEU A 51 2.48 13.79 -8.83
CA LEU A 51 2.60 12.34 -8.94
C LEU A 51 3.36 11.77 -7.76
N ARG A 52 4.39 12.48 -7.31
CA ARG A 52 5.15 12.04 -6.14
C ARG A 52 4.27 11.93 -4.91
N GLN A 53 3.38 12.90 -4.75
CA GLN A 53 2.42 12.88 -3.64
C GLN A 53 1.44 11.72 -3.78
N ASP A 54 1.01 11.46 -5.00
CA ASP A 54 0.06 10.36 -5.24
C ASP A 54 0.69 9.02 -4.90
N ILE A 55 1.94 8.83 -5.31
CA ILE A 55 2.65 7.60 -5.01
C ILE A 55 2.85 7.46 -3.51
N ALA A 56 3.20 8.56 -2.84
CA ALA A 56 3.36 8.54 -1.40
C ALA A 56 2.05 8.17 -0.71
N GLY A 57 0.93 8.63 -1.26
CA GLY A 57 -0.37 8.29 -0.70
C GLY A 57 -0.63 6.80 -0.75
N TYR A 58 -0.29 6.17 -1.86
CA TYR A 58 -0.48 4.74 -1.98
C TYR A 58 0.46 3.98 -1.05
N GLN A 59 1.69 4.45 -0.91
CA GLN A 59 2.64 3.81 0.00
C GLN A 59 2.14 3.89 1.44
N LEU A 60 1.60 5.04 1.81
CA LEU A 60 1.03 5.18 3.15
C LEU A 60 -0.16 4.25 3.32
N PHE A 61 -1.01 4.18 2.31
CA PHE A 61 -2.17 3.31 2.36
C PHE A 61 -1.77 1.86 2.59
N THR A 62 -0.79 1.37 1.82
CA THR A 62 -0.37 -0.01 1.96
C THR A 62 0.25 -0.27 3.33
N LYS A 63 0.98 0.70 3.85
CA LYS A 63 1.56 0.56 5.19
C LYS A 63 0.47 0.45 6.24
N LEU A 64 -0.55 1.30 6.15
CA LEU A 64 -1.65 1.25 7.09
C LEU A 64 -2.45 -0.04 6.94
N ALA A 65 -2.62 -0.50 5.70
CA ALA A 65 -3.33 -1.74 5.46
C ALA A 65 -2.58 -2.92 6.07
N GLU A 66 -1.25 -2.91 6.00
CA GLU A 66 -0.45 -3.95 6.64
C GLU A 66 -0.63 -3.92 8.15
N GLN A 67 -0.65 -2.74 8.73
CA GLN A 67 -0.87 -2.62 10.16
C GLN A 67 -2.25 -3.14 10.54
N TYR A 68 -3.24 -2.83 9.72
CA TYR A 68 -4.58 -3.32 9.97
C TYR A 68 -4.62 -4.85 9.90
N ALA A 69 -3.98 -5.41 8.88
CA ALA A 69 -3.92 -6.85 8.72
C ALA A 69 -3.23 -7.50 9.92
N ASP A 70 -2.14 -6.89 10.39
CA ASP A 70 -1.43 -7.41 11.55
C ASP A 70 -2.32 -7.45 12.78
N GLU A 71 -3.13 -6.41 12.97
CA GLU A 71 -4.03 -6.38 14.10
C GLU A 71 -5.06 -7.50 14.02
N VAL A 72 -5.65 -7.66 12.85
CA VAL A 72 -6.66 -8.70 12.66
C VAL A 72 -6.04 -10.07 12.84
N ILE A 73 -4.84 -10.26 12.29
CA ILE A 73 -4.16 -11.55 12.42
C ILE A 73 -3.88 -11.87 13.88
N ARG A 74 -3.44 -10.86 14.64
CA ARG A 74 -3.17 -11.06 16.06
C ARG A 74 -4.43 -11.50 16.80
N ILE A 75 -5.54 -10.85 16.50
CA ILE A 75 -6.80 -11.20 17.13
C ILE A 75 -7.22 -12.61 16.71
N THR A 76 -7.07 -12.92 15.44
CA THR A 76 -7.43 -14.24 14.92
C THR A 76 -6.63 -15.33 15.61
N ARG A 77 -5.34 -15.10 15.76
CA ARG A 77 -4.48 -16.09 16.39
C ARG A 77 -4.83 -16.27 17.86
N ARG A 78 -5.19 -15.16 18.53
CA ARG A 78 -5.58 -15.23 19.93
C ARG A 78 -6.84 -16.05 20.09
N ARG A 79 -7.80 -15.87 19.20
CA ARG A 79 -9.04 -16.65 19.25
C ARG A 79 -8.78 -18.12 19.01
N ARG A 80 -7.84 -18.39 18.13
CA ARG A 80 -7.51 -19.79 17.80
C ARG A 80 -6.87 -20.48 18.97
N LYS A 81 -6.08 -19.76 19.75
CA LYS A 81 -5.45 -20.32 20.92
C LYS A 81 -6.35 -20.34 22.12
N ALA A 82 -7.36 -19.54 22.08
CA ALA A 82 -8.25 -19.47 23.22
C ALA A 82 -8.79 -20.85 23.46
N PRO A 83 -8.86 -21.21 24.61
CA PRO A 83 -9.20 -22.47 25.01
C PRO A 83 -10.37 -23.09 24.44
N LYS A 84 -10.44 -23.29 24.16
CA LYS A 84 -11.13 -23.64 23.91
C LYS A 84 -11.35 -24.56 23.96
N GLN A 85 -11.14 -24.80 24.19
CA GLN A 85 -11.23 -25.39 24.44
C GLN A 85 -11.99 -26.11 24.12
N ASP A 86 -12.24 -26.44 23.84
CA ASP A 86 -13.00 -27.05 23.58
C ASP A 86 -13.05 -27.30 22.27
N ARG A 87 -12.66 -27.35 21.75
CA ARG A 87 -12.69 -27.52 20.61
C ARG A 87 -11.98 -28.31 20.13
N LYS A 88 -12.04 -28.94 19.56
CA LYS A 88 -11.49 -29.71 19.04
C LYS A 88 -10.72 -29.51 18.19
N PRO A 89 -10.12 -29.94 18.06
CA PRO A 89 -9.13 -29.75 17.36
C PRO A 89 -9.30 -30.08 16.07
N GLN A 90 -9.34 -29.97 15.55
CA GLN A 90 -9.40 -30.13 14.55
C GLN A 90 -8.63 -30.48 13.94
N SER A 91 -8.16 -30.64 13.79
CA SER A 91 -7.57 -31.02 13.34
C SER A 91 -7.36 -31.05 12.65
#